data_977f1561789b5f77d928ce4b8ab07d95
#
_entry.id   977f1561789b5f77d928ce4b8ab07d95
#
_cell.length_a   1.000
_cell.length_b   1.000
_cell.length_c   1.000
_cell.angle_alpha   90.00
_cell.angle_beta   90.00
_cell.angle_gamma   90.00
#
_symmetry.space_group_name_H-M   'P 1'
#
loop_
_entity.id
_entity.type
_entity.pdbx_description
1 polymer ?
#
loop_
_entity_poly.entity_id
_entity_poly.type
_entity_poly.pdbx_seq_one_letter_code
_entity_poly.pdbx_strand_id
1 'polypeptide(L)'
;MKNIWDTRLKHYMDPEYREDVLEIYKDCYDYSPYVELDEIMAFVTKCFIDRNKDLSEPRTILQVKMKWGYLTIYYDGAPEPFLDEIVRMAEKLSLDISRDVWARHRSRQNSKRG
;
A
#
# COMPACT_ATOMS: atom_id res chain seq x y z
N MET A 1 -2.68 -10.30 12.48
CA MET A 1 -2.70 -8.88 12.07
C MET A 1 -4.12 -8.35 12.04
N LYS A 2 -4.31 -7.10 12.40
CA LYS A 2 -5.63 -6.47 12.32
C LYS A 2 -6.14 -6.46 10.89
N ASN A 3 -7.46 -6.53 10.74
CA ASN A 3 -8.10 -6.48 9.44
C ASN A 3 -7.85 -5.13 8.76
N ILE A 4 -7.10 -5.14 7.69
CA ILE A 4 -6.71 -3.93 6.95
C ILE A 4 -7.93 -3.17 6.43
N TRP A 5 -8.97 -3.90 6.00
CA TRP A 5 -10.19 -3.26 5.52
C TRP A 5 -10.80 -2.34 6.58
N ASP A 6 -10.99 -2.88 7.79
CA ASP A 6 -11.63 -2.11 8.86
C ASP A 6 -10.77 -0.99 9.39
N THR A 7 -9.46 -1.15 9.36
CA THR A 7 -8.55 -0.15 9.93
C THR A 7 -8.23 0.98 8.97
N ARG A 8 -8.14 0.73 7.67
CA ARG A 8 -7.60 1.72 6.75
C ARG A 8 -8.34 1.85 5.42
N LEU A 9 -8.63 0.76 4.73
CA LEU A 9 -9.07 0.83 3.33
C LEU A 9 -10.56 1.09 3.15
N LYS A 10 -11.41 0.79 4.14
CA LYS A 10 -12.86 0.97 4.03
C LYS A 10 -13.28 2.41 3.75
N HIS A 11 -12.44 3.38 4.07
CA HIS A 11 -12.75 4.80 3.86
C HIS A 11 -12.48 5.25 2.42
N TYR A 12 -11.81 4.43 1.62
CA TYR A 12 -11.35 4.78 0.28
C TYR A 12 -11.82 3.82 -0.80
N MET A 13 -12.55 2.75 -0.42
CA MET A 13 -13.02 1.73 -1.36
C MET A 13 -14.48 1.38 -1.06
N ASP A 14 -15.21 1.00 -2.12
CA ASP A 14 -16.60 0.57 -1.95
C ASP A 14 -16.70 -0.70 -1.11
N PRO A 15 -17.76 -0.84 -0.28
CA PRO A 15 -17.93 -2.04 0.56
C PRO A 15 -17.95 -3.35 -0.21
N GLU A 16 -18.32 -3.33 -1.49
CA GLU A 16 -18.32 -4.53 -2.33
C GLU A 16 -16.93 -5.15 -2.49
N TYR A 17 -15.86 -4.36 -2.27
CA TYR A 17 -14.49 -4.87 -2.37
C TYR A 17 -13.98 -5.54 -1.10
N ARG A 18 -14.75 -5.52 -0.02
CA ARG A 18 -14.27 -6.00 1.28
C ARG A 18 -13.67 -7.41 1.22
N GLU A 19 -14.42 -8.36 0.62
CA GLU A 19 -13.95 -9.75 0.54
C GLU A 19 -12.69 -9.87 -0.32
N ASP A 20 -12.63 -9.13 -1.43
CA ASP A 20 -11.47 -9.12 -2.31
C ASP A 20 -10.24 -8.53 -1.60
N VAL A 21 -10.44 -7.47 -0.82
CA VAL A 21 -9.35 -6.86 -0.03
C VAL A 21 -8.80 -7.87 0.97
N LEU A 22 -9.68 -8.58 1.68
CA LEU A 22 -9.25 -9.59 2.65
C LEU A 22 -8.43 -10.69 1.97
N GLU A 23 -8.80 -11.07 0.76
CA GLU A 23 -8.06 -12.07 -0.01
C GLU A 23 -6.68 -11.55 -0.44
N ILE A 24 -6.60 -10.30 -0.94
CA ILE A 24 -5.34 -9.69 -1.36
C ILE A 24 -4.32 -9.62 -0.22
N TYR A 25 -4.79 -9.37 1.01
CA TYR A 25 -3.92 -9.17 2.17
C TYR A 25 -3.87 -10.37 3.12
N LYS A 26 -4.41 -11.53 2.73
CA LYS A 26 -4.48 -12.69 3.64
C LYS A 26 -3.13 -13.15 4.17
N ASP A 27 -2.06 -12.99 3.38
CA ASP A 27 -0.71 -13.40 3.76
C ASP A 27 0.19 -12.21 4.11
N CYS A 28 -0.39 -11.02 4.22
CA CYS A 28 0.37 -9.80 4.50
C CYS A 28 0.85 -9.81 5.97
N TYR A 29 2.15 -9.71 6.15
CA TYR A 29 2.75 -9.75 7.48
C TYR A 29 3.16 -8.37 8.00
N ASP A 30 3.15 -7.35 7.16
CA ASP A 30 3.50 -5.98 7.54
C ASP A 30 2.78 -4.99 6.64
N TYR A 31 1.93 -4.17 7.24
CA TYR A 31 1.23 -3.09 6.53
C TYR A 31 1.43 -1.80 7.33
N SER A 32 2.44 -1.02 6.94
CA SER A 32 2.83 0.15 7.70
C SER A 32 3.17 1.37 6.83
N PRO A 33 2.40 1.67 5.77
CA PRO A 33 2.61 2.91 5.03
C PRO A 33 2.17 4.11 5.86
N TYR A 34 2.68 5.30 5.55
CA TYR A 34 2.14 6.53 6.12
C TYR A 34 0.65 6.64 5.79
N VAL A 35 -0.15 7.16 6.74
CA VAL A 35 -1.60 7.31 6.52
C VAL A 35 -1.92 8.23 5.34
N GLU A 36 -1.05 9.17 5.03
CA GLU A 36 -1.18 10.07 3.89
C GLU A 36 -1.13 9.32 2.55
N LEU A 37 -0.68 8.06 2.54
CA LEU A 37 -0.62 7.22 1.34
C LEU A 37 -1.79 6.25 1.22
N ASP A 38 -2.77 6.31 2.10
CA ASP A 38 -3.89 5.35 2.10
C ASP A 38 -4.69 5.38 0.80
N GLU A 39 -4.89 6.55 0.21
CA GLU A 39 -5.59 6.67 -1.07
C GLU A 39 -4.84 5.97 -2.20
N ILE A 40 -3.51 6.15 -2.23
CA ILE A 40 -2.66 5.47 -3.21
C ILE A 40 -2.74 3.95 -3.00
N MET A 41 -2.71 3.50 -1.74
CA MET A 41 -2.81 2.08 -1.43
C MET A 41 -4.17 1.50 -1.79
N ALA A 42 -5.24 2.26 -1.64
CA ALA A 42 -6.56 1.83 -2.10
C ALA A 42 -6.57 1.62 -3.62
N PHE A 43 -5.97 2.53 -4.36
CA PHE A 43 -5.83 2.41 -5.81
C PHE A 43 -5.01 1.16 -6.20
N VAL A 44 -3.86 0.97 -5.55
CA VAL A 44 -3.01 -0.21 -5.80
C VAL A 44 -3.78 -1.50 -5.52
N THR A 45 -4.48 -1.54 -4.39
CA THR A 45 -5.26 -2.71 -3.99
C THR A 45 -6.32 -3.04 -5.04
N LYS A 46 -7.03 -2.04 -5.53
CA LYS A 46 -8.04 -2.22 -6.57
C LYS A 46 -7.42 -2.76 -7.85
N CYS A 47 -6.24 -2.26 -8.23
CA CYS A 47 -5.54 -2.75 -9.42
C CYS A 47 -5.15 -4.22 -9.26
N PHE A 48 -4.71 -4.64 -8.08
CA PHE A 48 -4.41 -6.04 -7.80
C PHE A 48 -5.67 -6.91 -7.91
N ILE A 49 -6.78 -6.45 -7.33
CA ILE A 49 -8.05 -7.17 -7.39
C ILE A 49 -8.48 -7.37 -8.85
N ASP A 50 -8.48 -6.30 -9.61
CA ASP A 50 -8.93 -6.34 -11.01
C ASP A 50 -8.01 -7.19 -11.87
N ARG A 51 -6.69 -7.06 -11.73
CA ARG A 51 -5.74 -7.83 -12.51
C ARG A 51 -5.79 -9.31 -12.20
N ASN A 52 -5.97 -9.66 -10.93
CA ASN A 52 -6.03 -11.06 -10.51
C ASN A 52 -7.15 -11.84 -11.19
N LYS A 53 -8.21 -11.18 -11.63
CA LYS A 53 -9.30 -11.83 -12.34
C LYS A 53 -8.84 -12.43 -13.67
N ASP A 54 -7.76 -11.90 -14.24
CA ASP A 54 -7.22 -12.34 -15.53
C ASP A 54 -6.01 -13.25 -15.39
N LEU A 55 -5.55 -13.50 -14.15
CA LEU A 55 -4.35 -14.30 -13.91
C LEU A 55 -4.69 -15.71 -13.46
N SER A 56 -3.98 -16.71 -14.00
CA SER A 56 -4.10 -18.10 -13.56
C SER A 56 -3.58 -18.27 -12.14
N GLU A 57 -2.58 -17.46 -11.75
CA GLU A 57 -2.02 -17.47 -10.40
C GLU A 57 -2.17 -16.09 -9.80
N PRO A 58 -3.26 -15.81 -9.06
CA PRO A 58 -3.47 -14.52 -8.43
C PRO A 58 -2.35 -14.15 -7.45
N ARG A 59 -2.02 -12.87 -7.39
CA ARG A 59 -0.97 -12.36 -6.51
C ARG A 59 -1.58 -11.77 -5.25
N THR A 60 -0.89 -11.97 -4.11
CA THR A 60 -1.27 -11.34 -2.84
C THR A 60 -0.17 -10.40 -2.39
N ILE A 61 -0.54 -9.34 -1.68
CA ILE A 61 0.42 -8.38 -1.17
C ILE A 61 0.97 -8.90 0.16
N LEU A 62 2.29 -9.00 0.25
CA LEU A 62 2.97 -9.55 1.43
C LEU A 62 3.43 -8.49 2.40
N GLN A 63 3.89 -7.35 1.90
CA GLN A 63 4.44 -6.31 2.75
C GLN A 63 4.27 -4.94 2.11
N VAL A 64 3.82 -3.97 2.90
CA VAL A 64 3.77 -2.56 2.52
C VAL A 64 4.43 -1.78 3.64
N LYS A 65 5.53 -1.10 3.34
CA LYS A 65 6.29 -0.38 4.36
C LYS A 65 6.93 0.88 3.81
N MET A 66 7.42 1.71 4.72
CA MET A 66 8.23 2.87 4.37
C MET A 66 9.70 2.50 4.61
N LYS A 67 10.50 2.56 3.56
CA LYS A 67 11.94 2.30 3.63
C LYS A 67 12.67 3.59 3.29
N TRP A 68 13.38 4.17 4.28
CA TRP A 68 14.07 5.45 4.09
C TRP A 68 13.13 6.58 3.64
N GLY A 69 11.87 6.56 4.12
CA GLY A 69 10.85 7.52 3.71
C GLY A 69 10.18 7.23 2.38
N TYR A 70 10.48 6.11 1.74
CA TYR A 70 9.88 5.71 0.46
C TYR A 70 8.91 4.56 0.64
N LEU A 71 7.79 4.62 -0.07
CA LEU A 71 6.84 3.51 -0.10
C LEU A 71 7.49 2.32 -0.81
N THR A 72 7.35 1.13 -0.21
CA THR A 72 7.85 -0.12 -0.78
C THR A 72 6.76 -1.18 -0.65
N ILE A 73 6.44 -1.85 -1.76
CA ILE A 73 5.39 -2.86 -1.82
C ILE A 73 5.99 -4.15 -2.35
N TYR A 74 5.77 -5.24 -1.61
CA TYR A 74 6.16 -6.59 -2.03
C TYR A 74 4.94 -7.47 -2.19
N TYR A 75 4.89 -8.24 -3.26
CA TYR A 75 3.82 -9.22 -3.48
C TYR A 75 4.43 -10.58 -3.79
N ASP A 76 3.64 -11.66 -3.64
CA ASP A 76 4.12 -13.03 -3.82
C ASP A 76 4.09 -13.46 -5.29
N GLY A 77 4.78 -14.58 -5.56
CA GLY A 77 4.76 -15.19 -6.89
C GLY A 77 5.74 -14.58 -7.86
N ALA A 78 5.70 -15.06 -9.09
CA ALA A 78 6.57 -14.57 -10.15
C ALA A 78 6.20 -13.13 -10.51
N PRO A 79 7.17 -12.31 -10.95
CA PRO A 79 6.87 -10.95 -11.41
C PRO A 79 5.77 -10.94 -12.46
N GLU A 80 4.83 -10.00 -12.31
CA GLU A 80 3.72 -9.83 -13.25
C GLU A 80 3.85 -8.42 -13.84
N PRO A 81 4.00 -8.28 -15.17
CA PRO A 81 4.35 -6.98 -15.77
C PRO A 81 3.41 -5.82 -15.41
N PHE A 82 2.11 -6.07 -15.42
CA PHE A 82 1.14 -5.01 -15.09
C PHE A 82 1.25 -4.60 -13.61
N LEU A 83 1.34 -5.59 -12.72
CA LEU A 83 1.44 -5.30 -11.28
C LEU A 83 2.76 -4.63 -10.95
N ASP A 84 3.86 -5.03 -11.62
CA ASP A 84 5.15 -4.36 -11.44
C ASP A 84 5.06 -2.88 -11.81
N GLU A 85 4.36 -2.55 -12.90
CA GLU A 85 4.16 -1.15 -13.28
C GLU A 85 3.31 -0.39 -12.28
N ILE A 86 2.24 -1.02 -11.77
CA ILE A 86 1.38 -0.39 -10.76
C ILE A 86 2.18 -0.10 -9.49
N VAL A 87 2.96 -1.06 -9.03
CA VAL A 87 3.82 -0.88 -7.84
C VAL A 87 4.82 0.25 -8.09
N ARG A 88 5.48 0.25 -9.23
CA ARG A 88 6.46 1.28 -9.60
C ARG A 88 5.83 2.66 -9.64
N MET A 89 4.66 2.79 -10.26
CA MET A 89 3.93 4.05 -10.33
C MET A 89 3.54 4.55 -8.94
N ALA A 90 3.02 3.65 -8.10
CA ALA A 90 2.61 4.01 -6.75
C ALA A 90 3.81 4.48 -5.92
N GLU A 91 4.92 3.77 -5.99
CA GLU A 91 6.15 4.15 -5.29
C GLU A 91 6.65 5.51 -5.77
N LYS A 92 6.62 5.74 -7.07
CA LYS A 92 7.04 7.01 -7.67
C LYS A 92 6.09 8.16 -7.28
N LEU A 93 4.78 7.95 -7.37
CA LEU A 93 3.80 8.97 -6.99
C LEU A 93 3.86 9.30 -5.50
N SER A 94 4.25 8.34 -4.68
CA SER A 94 4.34 8.55 -3.24
C SER A 94 5.56 9.36 -2.82
N LEU A 95 6.56 9.52 -3.70
CA LEU A 95 7.83 10.17 -3.35
C LEU A 95 7.63 11.57 -2.78
N ASP A 96 6.87 12.40 -3.47
CA ASP A 96 6.67 13.79 -3.04
C ASP A 96 5.88 13.84 -1.73
N ILE A 97 4.83 13.02 -1.61
CA ILE A 97 4.03 12.94 -0.39
C ILE A 97 4.88 12.43 0.77
N SER A 98 5.62 11.35 0.55
CA SER A 98 6.50 10.76 1.57
C SER A 98 7.56 11.73 2.02
N ARG A 99 8.13 12.49 1.09
CA ARG A 99 9.17 13.48 1.38
C ARG A 99 8.62 14.60 2.28
N ASP A 100 7.42 15.11 1.96
CA ASP A 100 6.77 16.15 2.76
C ASP A 100 6.41 15.64 4.16
N VAL A 101 5.88 14.42 4.25
CA VAL A 101 5.53 13.80 5.53
C VAL A 101 6.79 13.61 6.37
N TRP A 102 7.86 13.10 5.77
CA TRP A 102 9.14 12.89 6.44
C TRP A 102 9.69 14.21 7.00
N ALA A 103 9.66 15.26 6.18
CA ALA A 103 10.13 16.58 6.59
C ALA A 103 9.32 17.13 7.77
N ARG A 104 8.01 16.97 7.74
CA ARG A 104 7.13 17.41 8.84
C ARG A 104 7.41 16.65 10.13
N HIS A 105 7.56 15.34 10.06
CA HIS A 105 7.89 14.51 11.23
C HIS A 105 9.24 14.91 11.81
N ARG A 106 10.23 15.13 10.95
CA ARG A 106 11.56 15.55 11.36
C ARG A 106 11.52 16.91 12.05
N SER A 107 10.77 17.87 11.51
CA SER A 107 10.62 19.21 12.10
C SER A 107 9.98 19.14 13.48
N ARG A 108 8.97 18.30 13.67
CA ARG A 108 8.33 18.11 14.98
C ARG A 108 9.31 17.57 16.01
N GLN A 109 10.14 16.62 15.63
CA GLN A 109 11.17 16.07 16.52
C GLN A 109 12.18 17.14 16.91
N ASN A 110 12.63 17.94 15.95
CA ASN A 110 13.56 19.02 16.21
C ASN A 110 12.96 20.10 17.12
N SER A 111 11.68 20.44 16.92
CA SER A 111 10.96 21.39 17.77
C SER A 111 10.88 20.93 19.22
N LYS A 112 10.73 19.62 19.44
CA LYS A 112 10.65 19.04 20.78
C LYS A 112 12.01 19.07 21.51
N ARG A 113 13.09 19.16 20.78
CA ARG A 113 14.44 19.21 21.34
C ARG A 113 14.90 20.63 21.70
N GLY A 114 14.24 21.61 21.15
CA GLY A 114 14.50 23.01 21.43
C GLY A 114 13.60 23.52 22.51
#